data_0a1ae153069a4e92b58670e12a8f4c1c
#
_entry.id   0a1ae153069a4e92b58670e12a8f4c1c
#
_cell.length_a   1.000
_cell.length_b   1.000
_cell.length_c   1.000
_cell.angle_alpha   90.00
_cell.angle_beta   90.00
_cell.angle_gamma   90.00
#
_symmetry.space_group_name_H-M   'P 1'
#
loop_
_entity.id
_entity.type
_entity.pdbx_description
1 polymer ?
#
loop_
_entity_poly.entity_id
_entity_poly.type
_entity_poly.pdbx_seq_one_letter_code
_entity_poly.pdbx_strand_id
1 'polypeptide(L)'
;MAASSSVSVFDNYRFKFAFNEELYNSIVKNKKVIAECCIYLDEDEYPEVKEHIALRGWRRLAAPKQEISIDLIHEFYANAILTEEEMEEAGGHTFRSYVRGKVVDFSPENLRNVMRFRAHVQGAATDFETRKEHDQQLDQVLADLCIPGATWKLSTGQLRVPIQLRRQELNPVARGWHEFSIHSLIPSSNRSEIPVIRAILIHCIMRGEDVRAEDIIADKIVRIAQGIKEKCKLGFPSTIFKLCKEAGVPIREFRKTRKIQAEKPITAKRMESTRLPRLVQRRQQENEEEDEPMPQAEEGNEEGNEGQTHDYDYHHQPEYEQPQPDFEHHP
;
A
#
# COMPACT_ATOMS: atom_id res chain seq x y z
N MET A 1 -46.89 -23.20 -22.67
CA MET A 1 -46.72 -22.02 -21.79
C MET A 1 -45.30 -21.50 -22.02
N ALA A 2 -45.17 -20.39 -22.73
CA ALA A 2 -43.89 -19.77 -22.97
C ALA A 2 -43.49 -18.98 -21.69
N ALA A 3 -42.39 -19.37 -21.11
CA ALA A 3 -41.80 -18.60 -19.99
C ALA A 3 -41.30 -17.26 -20.55
N SER A 4 -42.02 -16.21 -20.24
CA SER A 4 -41.59 -14.85 -20.48
C SER A 4 -40.34 -14.59 -19.62
N SER A 5 -39.16 -14.68 -20.23
CA SER A 5 -37.93 -14.17 -19.59
C SER A 5 -38.04 -12.67 -19.51
N SER A 6 -38.43 -12.14 -18.36
CA SER A 6 -38.31 -10.74 -18.06
C SER A 6 -36.81 -10.40 -18.07
N VAL A 7 -36.34 -9.79 -19.16
CA VAL A 7 -35.02 -9.13 -19.19
C VAL A 7 -35.06 -8.07 -18.09
N SER A 8 -34.41 -8.32 -16.97
CA SER A 8 -34.28 -7.33 -15.92
C SER A 8 -33.48 -6.15 -16.49
N VAL A 9 -34.16 -5.02 -16.66
CA VAL A 9 -33.50 -3.79 -17.08
C VAL A 9 -32.57 -3.38 -15.94
N PHE A 10 -31.24 -3.38 -16.22
CA PHE A 10 -30.26 -2.94 -15.22
C PHE A 10 -30.39 -1.44 -14.93
N ASP A 11 -29.94 -1.01 -13.75
CA ASP A 11 -29.97 0.39 -13.33
C ASP A 11 -28.88 1.20 -14.07
N ASN A 12 -29.22 1.71 -15.27
CA ASN A 12 -28.33 2.49 -16.12
C ASN A 12 -27.93 3.87 -15.54
N TYR A 13 -28.58 4.30 -14.47
CA TYR A 13 -28.19 5.51 -13.74
C TYR A 13 -26.99 5.25 -12.83
N ARG A 14 -26.90 4.05 -12.25
CA ARG A 14 -25.83 3.65 -11.35
C ARG A 14 -24.68 2.93 -12.05
N PHE A 15 -24.99 2.18 -13.07
CA PHE A 15 -24.05 1.29 -13.75
C PHE A 15 -23.95 1.59 -15.22
N LYS A 16 -22.74 1.52 -15.76
CA LYS A 16 -22.48 1.78 -17.18
C LYS A 16 -23.03 0.64 -18.04
N PHE A 17 -22.88 -0.61 -17.58
CA PHE A 17 -23.34 -1.83 -18.24
C PHE A 17 -23.99 -2.80 -17.25
N ALA A 18 -24.78 -3.73 -17.76
CA ALA A 18 -25.43 -4.76 -16.93
C ALA A 18 -24.42 -5.60 -16.14
N PHE A 19 -23.27 -5.93 -16.73
CA PHE A 19 -22.25 -6.71 -16.03
C PHE A 19 -21.64 -5.95 -14.84
N ASN A 20 -21.55 -4.59 -14.90
CA ASN A 20 -21.08 -3.80 -13.77
C ASN A 20 -22.07 -3.88 -12.59
N GLU A 21 -23.39 -3.93 -12.86
CA GLU A 21 -24.40 -4.16 -11.83
C GLU A 21 -24.29 -5.56 -11.22
N GLU A 22 -24.11 -6.58 -12.04
CA GLU A 22 -23.89 -7.94 -11.59
C GLU A 22 -22.65 -8.05 -10.71
N LEU A 23 -21.55 -7.48 -11.15
CA LEU A 23 -20.28 -7.43 -10.41
C LEU A 23 -20.41 -6.67 -9.08
N TYR A 24 -21.12 -5.54 -9.08
CA TYR A 24 -21.45 -4.82 -7.86
C TYR A 24 -22.20 -5.70 -6.88
N ASN A 25 -23.26 -6.37 -7.35
CA ASN A 25 -24.14 -7.18 -6.53
C ASN A 25 -23.48 -8.46 -6.00
N SER A 26 -22.64 -9.09 -6.79
CA SER A 26 -21.98 -10.35 -6.43
C SER A 26 -20.74 -10.14 -5.57
N ILE A 27 -19.92 -9.12 -5.88
CA ILE A 27 -18.58 -8.99 -5.31
C ILE A 27 -18.35 -7.62 -4.63
N VAL A 28 -18.52 -6.51 -5.39
CA VAL A 28 -17.96 -5.21 -4.99
C VAL A 28 -18.60 -4.65 -3.74
N LYS A 29 -19.92 -4.76 -3.58
CA LYS A 29 -20.66 -4.25 -2.41
C LYS A 29 -20.23 -4.86 -1.07
N ASN A 30 -19.52 -6.00 -1.11
CA ASN A 30 -19.01 -6.70 0.07
C ASN A 30 -17.52 -6.41 0.34
N LYS A 31 -16.85 -5.68 -0.55
CA LYS A 31 -15.42 -5.35 -0.38
C LYS A 31 -15.21 -4.37 0.77
N LYS A 32 -14.15 -4.64 1.53
CA LYS A 32 -13.68 -3.70 2.55
C LYS A 32 -12.90 -2.56 1.89
N VAL A 33 -12.98 -1.38 2.48
CA VAL A 33 -12.28 -0.19 2.01
C VAL A 33 -11.14 0.16 2.98
N ILE A 34 -9.99 0.53 2.43
CA ILE A 34 -8.87 1.11 3.18
C ILE A 34 -9.05 2.63 3.13
N ALA A 35 -9.37 3.23 4.27
CA ALA A 35 -9.49 4.67 4.37
C ALA A 35 -8.10 5.33 4.39
N GLU A 36 -8.01 6.53 3.80
CA GLU A 36 -6.84 7.39 3.95
C GLU A 36 -6.73 7.88 5.39
N CYS A 37 -5.49 8.20 5.81
CA CYS A 37 -5.20 8.80 7.11
C CYS A 37 -4.72 10.24 6.93
N CYS A 38 -5.02 11.10 7.91
CA CYS A 38 -4.42 12.44 7.95
C CYS A 38 -3.06 12.40 8.66
N ILE A 39 -2.22 13.39 8.33
CA ILE A 39 -0.99 13.69 9.08
C ILE A 39 -1.34 14.86 10.00
N TYR A 40 -1.19 14.63 11.31
CA TYR A 40 -1.43 15.61 12.34
C TYR A 40 -0.20 15.70 13.24
N LEU A 41 0.60 16.75 13.01
CA LEU A 41 1.85 17.04 13.70
C LEU A 41 1.80 18.49 14.20
N ASP A 42 2.18 18.71 15.44
CA ASP A 42 2.29 20.04 16.04
C ASP A 42 3.42 20.84 15.37
N GLU A 43 3.46 22.17 15.61
CA GLU A 43 4.28 23.08 14.81
C GLU A 43 5.78 22.70 14.80
N ASP A 44 6.28 22.24 15.93
CA ASP A 44 7.69 21.87 16.11
C ASP A 44 7.98 20.39 15.82
N GLU A 45 6.95 19.58 15.57
CA GLU A 45 7.10 18.14 15.32
C GLU A 45 7.43 17.86 13.87
N TYR A 46 8.51 17.17 13.60
CA TYR A 46 8.90 16.64 12.28
C TYR A 46 8.75 17.65 11.13
N PRO A 47 9.44 18.81 11.20
CA PRO A 47 9.32 19.88 10.19
C PRO A 47 9.62 19.40 8.78
N GLU A 48 10.54 18.44 8.61
CA GLU A 48 10.88 17.82 7.34
C GLU A 48 9.69 17.10 6.70
N VAL A 49 8.80 16.46 7.47
CA VAL A 49 7.59 15.81 6.95
C VAL A 49 6.62 16.86 6.39
N LYS A 50 6.45 17.98 7.10
CA LYS A 50 5.60 19.10 6.65
C LYS A 50 6.14 19.76 5.39
N GLU A 51 7.46 19.95 5.34
CA GLU A 51 8.17 20.51 4.20
C GLU A 51 7.96 19.63 2.96
N HIS A 52 8.14 18.31 3.06
CA HIS A 52 7.93 17.40 1.94
C HIS A 52 6.47 17.37 1.46
N ILE A 53 5.48 17.49 2.36
CA ILE A 53 4.06 17.64 2.00
C ILE A 53 3.83 18.95 1.25
N ALA A 54 4.41 20.05 1.72
CA ALA A 54 4.24 21.36 1.11
C ALA A 54 4.94 21.42 -0.26
N LEU A 55 6.18 20.92 -0.35
CA LEU A 55 6.99 20.88 -1.56
C LEU A 55 6.28 20.16 -2.71
N ARG A 56 5.60 19.04 -2.43
CA ARG A 56 4.88 18.24 -3.43
C ARG A 56 3.43 18.64 -3.65
N GLY A 57 2.92 19.63 -2.90
CA GLY A 57 1.51 19.99 -2.95
C GLY A 57 0.57 18.93 -2.37
N TRP A 58 1.05 18.04 -1.50
CA TRP A 58 0.28 16.90 -0.96
C TRP A 58 -0.66 17.26 0.19
N ARG A 59 -0.89 18.54 0.47
CA ARG A 59 -1.77 19.00 1.56
C ARG A 59 -3.17 18.36 1.52
N ARG A 60 -3.76 18.23 0.31
CA ARG A 60 -5.08 17.59 0.15
C ARG A 60 -5.06 16.09 0.37
N LEU A 61 -3.94 15.44 0.10
CA LEU A 61 -3.74 14.01 0.34
C LEU A 61 -3.50 13.74 1.83
N ALA A 62 -2.72 14.60 2.50
CA ALA A 62 -2.44 14.53 3.94
C ALA A 62 -3.63 14.96 4.82
N ALA A 63 -4.67 15.58 4.25
CA ALA A 63 -5.89 15.97 4.94
C ALA A 63 -7.13 15.38 4.24
N PRO A 64 -7.35 14.06 4.34
CA PRO A 64 -8.47 13.39 3.71
C PRO A 64 -9.80 13.80 4.32
N LYS A 65 -10.89 13.63 3.56
CA LYS A 65 -12.25 13.79 4.08
C LYS A 65 -12.55 12.73 5.15
N GLN A 66 -13.15 13.16 6.25
CA GLN A 66 -13.35 12.31 7.43
C GLN A 66 -14.46 11.26 7.24
N GLU A 67 -15.54 11.62 6.51
CA GLU A 67 -16.67 10.71 6.29
C GLU A 67 -17.02 10.60 4.82
N ILE A 68 -17.06 9.39 4.30
CA ILE A 68 -17.37 9.12 2.90
C ILE A 68 -18.35 7.96 2.80
N SER A 69 -19.31 8.07 1.88
CA SER A 69 -20.21 6.96 1.57
C SER A 69 -19.45 5.78 1.01
N ILE A 70 -19.67 4.60 1.58
CA ILE A 70 -19.10 3.36 1.07
C ILE A 70 -19.70 3.00 -0.29
N ASP A 71 -20.98 3.29 -0.50
CA ASP A 71 -21.67 2.95 -1.75
C ASP A 71 -21.13 3.75 -2.94
N LEU A 72 -20.73 5.02 -2.71
CA LEU A 72 -20.04 5.82 -3.72
C LEU A 72 -18.76 5.12 -4.20
N ILE A 73 -17.97 4.60 -3.26
CA ILE A 73 -16.71 3.90 -3.58
C ILE A 73 -16.97 2.57 -4.28
N HIS A 74 -17.99 1.84 -3.83
CA HIS A 74 -18.38 0.60 -4.46
C HIS A 74 -18.89 0.83 -5.89
N GLU A 75 -19.76 1.82 -6.13
CA GLU A 75 -20.24 2.17 -7.47
C GLU A 75 -19.08 2.59 -8.38
N PHE A 76 -18.15 3.42 -7.87
CA PHE A 76 -16.97 3.81 -8.61
C PHE A 76 -16.15 2.60 -9.08
N TYR A 77 -15.78 1.69 -8.18
CA TYR A 77 -14.96 0.53 -8.53
C TYR A 77 -15.69 -0.49 -9.40
N ALA A 78 -17.00 -0.66 -9.23
CA ALA A 78 -17.77 -1.54 -10.10
C ALA A 78 -17.77 -1.06 -11.56
N ASN A 79 -17.75 0.25 -11.79
CA ASN A 79 -17.76 0.87 -13.11
C ASN A 79 -16.37 1.27 -13.64
N ALA A 80 -15.31 1.07 -12.86
CA ALA A 80 -13.93 1.30 -13.31
C ALA A 80 -13.35 0.11 -14.09
N ILE A 81 -14.10 -0.98 -14.19
CA ILE A 81 -13.73 -2.17 -14.95
C ILE A 81 -14.27 -2.02 -16.35
N LEU A 82 -13.38 -2.17 -17.33
CA LEU A 82 -13.71 -2.14 -18.74
C LEU A 82 -14.09 -3.52 -19.24
N THR A 83 -14.92 -3.59 -20.30
CA THR A 83 -15.10 -4.79 -21.10
C THR A 83 -13.84 -5.05 -21.93
N GLU A 84 -13.70 -6.28 -22.47
CA GLU A 84 -12.61 -6.61 -23.39
C GLU A 84 -12.62 -5.69 -24.62
N GLU A 85 -13.80 -5.42 -25.19
CA GLU A 85 -14.00 -4.50 -26.31
C GLU A 85 -13.53 -3.07 -25.99
N GLU A 86 -13.91 -2.55 -24.80
CA GLU A 86 -13.46 -1.20 -24.38
C GLU A 86 -11.94 -1.13 -24.13
N MET A 87 -11.32 -2.23 -23.66
CA MET A 87 -9.87 -2.29 -23.51
C MET A 87 -9.15 -2.30 -24.84
N GLU A 88 -9.68 -3.02 -25.83
CA GLU A 88 -9.14 -3.05 -27.19
C GLU A 88 -9.29 -1.68 -27.88
N GLU A 89 -10.49 -1.07 -27.85
CA GLU A 89 -10.74 0.25 -28.42
C GLU A 89 -9.88 1.36 -27.81
N ALA A 90 -9.61 1.27 -26.50
CA ALA A 90 -8.81 2.24 -25.78
C ALA A 90 -7.29 2.02 -25.90
N GLY A 91 -6.85 0.92 -26.53
CA GLY A 91 -5.44 0.53 -26.55
C GLY A 91 -4.89 0.22 -25.14
N GLY A 92 -5.74 -0.27 -24.24
CA GLY A 92 -5.41 -0.53 -22.85
C GLY A 92 -6.51 -0.04 -21.89
N HIS A 93 -6.13 0.38 -20.67
CA HIS A 93 -7.09 0.89 -19.70
C HIS A 93 -7.39 2.37 -19.90
N THR A 94 -8.66 2.73 -19.78
CA THR A 94 -9.07 4.12 -19.67
C THR A 94 -9.09 4.49 -18.16
N PHE A 95 -8.51 5.62 -17.81
CA PHE A 95 -8.58 6.17 -16.44
C PHE A 95 -9.97 6.77 -16.16
N ARG A 96 -11.04 6.02 -16.45
CA ARG A 96 -12.43 6.48 -16.33
C ARG A 96 -13.27 5.50 -15.55
N SER A 97 -14.21 6.05 -14.80
CA SER A 97 -15.29 5.31 -14.14
C SER A 97 -16.61 6.03 -14.36
N TYR A 98 -17.70 5.45 -13.89
CA TYR A 98 -19.06 5.99 -13.98
C TYR A 98 -19.73 5.95 -12.62
N VAL A 99 -20.36 7.06 -12.21
CA VAL A 99 -21.10 7.16 -10.93
C VAL A 99 -22.30 8.06 -11.12
N ARG A 100 -23.50 7.51 -10.92
CA ARG A 100 -24.75 8.29 -10.96
C ARG A 100 -24.89 9.21 -12.17
N GLY A 101 -24.79 8.65 -13.37
CA GLY A 101 -24.96 9.38 -14.62
C GLY A 101 -23.76 10.26 -15.01
N LYS A 102 -22.62 10.19 -14.29
CA LYS A 102 -21.44 10.99 -14.54
C LYS A 102 -20.22 10.13 -14.82
N VAL A 103 -19.46 10.51 -15.85
CA VAL A 103 -18.12 9.95 -16.08
C VAL A 103 -17.15 10.61 -15.11
N VAL A 104 -16.38 9.81 -14.40
CA VAL A 104 -15.37 10.25 -13.43
C VAL A 104 -14.00 9.92 -13.99
N ASP A 105 -13.27 10.94 -14.40
CA ASP A 105 -11.89 10.82 -14.87
C ASP A 105 -10.93 10.75 -13.68
N PHE A 106 -10.09 9.71 -13.64
CA PHE A 106 -9.03 9.54 -12.64
C PHE A 106 -7.64 9.41 -13.29
N SER A 107 -7.47 9.98 -14.51
CA SER A 107 -6.16 10.08 -15.13
C SER A 107 -5.17 10.84 -14.24
N PRO A 108 -3.86 10.58 -14.39
CA PRO A 108 -2.82 11.31 -13.65
C PRO A 108 -2.97 12.83 -13.76
N GLU A 109 -3.28 13.34 -14.96
CA GLU A 109 -3.49 14.78 -15.17
C GLU A 109 -4.66 15.31 -14.35
N ASN A 110 -5.83 14.64 -14.38
CA ASN A 110 -7.00 15.07 -13.61
C ASN A 110 -6.77 14.91 -12.10
N LEU A 111 -6.12 13.83 -11.67
CA LEU A 111 -5.72 13.66 -10.27
C LEU A 111 -4.84 14.80 -9.79
N ARG A 112 -3.81 15.19 -10.57
CA ARG A 112 -2.94 16.32 -10.24
C ARG A 112 -3.75 17.61 -10.06
N ASN A 113 -4.66 17.89 -10.98
CA ASN A 113 -5.50 19.09 -10.95
C ASN A 113 -6.44 19.10 -9.73
N VAL A 114 -7.21 18.01 -9.52
CA VAL A 114 -8.20 17.88 -8.43
C VAL A 114 -7.51 17.86 -7.07
N MET A 115 -6.37 17.19 -6.95
CA MET A 115 -5.60 17.09 -5.71
C MET A 115 -4.67 18.28 -5.49
N ARG A 116 -4.43 19.12 -6.52
CA ARG A 116 -3.52 20.27 -6.52
C ARG A 116 -2.08 19.87 -6.22
N PHE A 117 -1.64 18.76 -6.83
CA PHE A 117 -0.24 18.38 -6.74
C PHE A 117 0.64 19.36 -7.54
N ARG A 118 1.90 19.46 -7.14
CA ARG A 118 2.86 20.29 -7.87
C ARG A 118 3.03 19.76 -9.29
N ALA A 119 3.15 20.67 -10.26
CA ALA A 119 3.45 20.31 -11.64
C ALA A 119 4.89 19.77 -11.75
N HIS A 120 5.07 18.75 -12.57
CA HIS A 120 6.35 18.16 -12.92
C HIS A 120 6.73 18.50 -14.36
N VAL A 121 8.00 18.29 -14.71
CA VAL A 121 8.46 18.39 -16.09
C VAL A 121 7.86 17.24 -16.88
N GLN A 122 7.16 17.56 -17.97
CA GLN A 122 6.53 16.54 -18.81
C GLN A 122 7.59 15.69 -19.51
N GLY A 123 7.38 14.37 -19.57
CA GLY A 123 8.19 13.43 -20.35
C GLY A 123 9.48 12.93 -19.68
N ALA A 124 9.87 13.46 -18.53
CA ALA A 124 11.01 12.92 -17.76
C ALA A 124 10.55 11.79 -16.81
N ALA A 125 11.30 10.70 -16.72
CA ALA A 125 11.11 9.71 -15.66
C ALA A 125 11.40 10.36 -14.30
N THR A 126 10.64 9.96 -13.27
CA THR A 126 10.91 10.42 -11.90
C THR A 126 12.09 9.67 -11.29
N ASP A 127 12.68 10.22 -10.24
CA ASP A 127 13.71 9.52 -9.47
C ASP A 127 13.18 8.18 -8.95
N PHE A 128 11.92 8.15 -8.50
CA PHE A 128 11.30 6.91 -8.04
C PHE A 128 11.16 5.86 -9.15
N GLU A 129 10.72 6.24 -10.37
CA GLU A 129 10.61 5.33 -11.50
C GLU A 129 11.97 4.80 -11.93
N THR A 130 12.96 5.67 -12.04
CA THR A 130 14.33 5.30 -12.37
C THR A 130 14.93 4.33 -11.36
N ARG A 131 14.77 4.61 -10.06
CA ARG A 131 15.30 3.77 -8.99
C ARG A 131 14.58 2.44 -8.87
N LYS A 132 13.28 2.40 -9.12
CA LYS A 132 12.50 1.16 -9.13
C LYS A 132 13.02 0.16 -10.17
N GLU A 133 13.47 0.64 -11.34
CA GLU A 133 13.84 -0.19 -12.47
C GLU A 133 15.34 -0.52 -12.54
N HIS A 134 16.21 0.41 -12.17
CA HIS A 134 17.64 0.30 -12.45
C HIS A 134 18.54 0.35 -11.21
N ASP A 135 18.51 1.44 -10.47
CA ASP A 135 19.41 1.66 -9.33
C ASP A 135 18.63 1.77 -8.01
N GLN A 136 18.44 0.66 -7.37
CA GLN A 136 17.65 0.59 -6.14
C GLN A 136 18.36 1.15 -4.92
N GLN A 137 19.69 1.24 -4.91
CA GLN A 137 20.51 1.74 -3.78
C GLN A 137 20.09 1.13 -2.43
N LEU A 138 19.90 -0.19 -2.37
CA LEU A 138 19.24 -0.85 -1.23
C LEU A 138 20.00 -0.69 0.09
N ASP A 139 21.32 -0.60 0.07
CA ASP A 139 22.12 -0.35 1.28
C ASP A 139 21.85 1.06 1.84
N GLN A 140 21.75 2.06 0.96
CA GLN A 140 21.41 3.43 1.34
C GLN A 140 19.96 3.52 1.83
N VAL A 141 19.03 2.81 1.16
CA VAL A 141 17.62 2.72 1.61
C VAL A 141 17.55 2.14 3.01
N LEU A 142 18.30 1.07 3.29
CA LEU A 142 18.34 0.45 4.63
C LEU A 142 18.88 1.42 5.67
N ALA A 143 20.01 2.08 5.37
CA ALA A 143 20.68 3.00 6.28
C ALA A 143 19.79 4.21 6.63
N ASP A 144 19.10 4.79 5.63
CA ASP A 144 18.30 6.00 5.82
C ASP A 144 16.91 5.71 6.45
N LEU A 145 16.34 4.54 6.21
CA LEU A 145 15.00 4.21 6.71
C LEU A 145 14.98 3.52 8.07
N CYS A 146 16.04 2.81 8.42
CA CYS A 146 15.99 1.88 9.55
C CYS A 146 16.88 2.31 10.72
N ILE A 147 16.60 1.74 11.88
CA ILE A 147 17.45 1.82 13.05
C ILE A 147 18.74 0.98 12.85
N PRO A 148 19.84 1.28 13.53
CA PRO A 148 21.06 0.48 13.45
C PRO A 148 20.82 -1.00 13.72
N GLY A 149 21.48 -1.87 12.94
CA GLY A 149 21.37 -3.33 13.05
C GLY A 149 20.17 -3.94 12.32
N ALA A 150 19.32 -3.15 11.69
CA ALA A 150 18.26 -3.65 10.82
C ALA A 150 18.83 -4.35 9.57
N THR A 151 18.09 -5.32 9.05
CA THR A 151 18.48 -6.08 7.85
C THR A 151 17.31 -6.33 6.93
N TRP A 152 17.59 -6.47 5.63
CA TRP A 152 16.59 -6.95 4.68
C TRP A 152 16.21 -8.39 4.96
N LYS A 153 14.92 -8.70 4.87
CA LYS A 153 14.48 -10.08 4.69
C LYS A 153 14.81 -10.49 3.26
N LEU A 154 15.48 -11.61 3.12
CA LEU A 154 15.91 -12.14 1.83
C LEU A 154 14.91 -13.17 1.31
N SER A 155 14.89 -13.38 -0.01
CA SER A 155 14.16 -14.47 -0.64
C SER A 155 14.69 -15.83 -0.21
N THR A 156 13.87 -16.87 -0.30
CA THR A 156 14.23 -18.24 0.06
C THR A 156 14.95 -18.99 -1.08
N GLY A 157 15.08 -18.41 -2.28
CA GLY A 157 15.74 -19.02 -3.43
C GLY A 157 17.27 -19.06 -3.32
N GLN A 158 17.94 -19.67 -4.32
CA GLN A 158 19.41 -19.73 -4.40
C GLN A 158 20.05 -18.34 -4.44
N LEU A 159 19.44 -17.39 -5.15
CA LEU A 159 19.80 -15.98 -5.12
C LEU A 159 19.03 -15.31 -3.99
N ARG A 160 19.70 -15.08 -2.87
CA ARG A 160 19.16 -14.38 -1.70
C ARG A 160 19.06 -12.88 -1.99
N VAL A 161 17.96 -12.46 -2.63
CA VAL A 161 17.71 -11.04 -2.92
C VAL A 161 16.86 -10.39 -1.85
N PRO A 162 17.07 -9.11 -1.52
CA PRO A 162 16.21 -8.32 -0.63
C PRO A 162 14.78 -8.29 -1.14
N ILE A 163 13.81 -8.61 -0.26
CA ILE A 163 12.39 -8.61 -0.60
C ILE A 163 11.57 -7.62 0.22
N GLN A 164 11.92 -7.41 1.48
CA GLN A 164 11.16 -6.50 2.36
C GLN A 164 11.93 -6.11 3.63
N LEU A 165 11.51 -4.99 4.24
CA LEU A 165 11.88 -4.57 5.59
C LEU A 165 10.74 -4.83 6.56
N ARG A 166 11.02 -4.78 7.87
CA ARG A 166 10.02 -4.85 8.92
C ARG A 166 9.69 -3.46 9.44
N ARG A 167 8.40 -3.16 9.64
CA ARG A 167 7.94 -1.87 10.16
C ARG A 167 8.60 -1.48 11.48
N GLN A 168 8.83 -2.43 12.36
CA GLN A 168 9.43 -2.21 13.67
C GLN A 168 10.90 -1.74 13.62
N GLU A 169 11.59 -2.00 12.50
CA GLU A 169 12.98 -1.62 12.27
C GLU A 169 13.10 -0.23 11.62
N LEU A 170 11.98 0.39 11.21
CA LEU A 170 11.99 1.74 10.66
C LEU A 170 12.26 2.78 11.77
N ASN A 171 12.99 3.84 11.42
CA ASN A 171 13.07 5.05 12.23
C ASN A 171 11.70 5.78 12.27
N PRO A 172 11.47 6.74 13.19
CA PRO A 172 10.18 7.40 13.34
C PRO A 172 9.66 8.07 12.06
N VAL A 173 10.50 8.78 11.31
CA VAL A 173 10.12 9.49 10.08
C VAL A 173 9.71 8.50 8.99
N ALA A 174 10.53 7.48 8.74
CA ALA A 174 10.22 6.43 7.78
C ALA A 174 8.94 5.66 8.15
N ARG A 175 8.69 5.47 9.45
CA ARG A 175 7.46 4.85 9.95
C ARG A 175 6.23 5.71 9.67
N GLY A 176 6.33 7.02 9.83
CA GLY A 176 5.28 7.98 9.45
C GLY A 176 4.96 7.91 7.96
N TRP A 177 5.99 7.94 7.12
CA TRP A 177 5.83 7.81 5.66
C TRP A 177 5.32 6.43 5.24
N HIS A 178 5.71 5.36 5.94
CA HIS A 178 5.13 4.04 5.70
C HIS A 178 3.62 4.01 5.97
N GLU A 179 3.18 4.52 7.12
CA GLU A 179 1.75 4.63 7.45
C GLU A 179 1.01 5.48 6.40
N PHE A 180 1.58 6.62 5.98
CA PHE A 180 1.01 7.44 4.93
C PHE A 180 0.91 6.68 3.60
N SER A 181 1.97 5.98 3.20
CA SER A 181 2.01 5.25 1.93
C SER A 181 0.96 4.15 1.85
N ILE A 182 0.76 3.36 2.93
CA ILE A 182 -0.22 2.25 2.94
C ILE A 182 -1.68 2.70 3.00
N HIS A 183 -1.93 3.96 3.24
CA HIS A 183 -3.27 4.52 3.28
C HIS A 183 -3.56 5.43 2.08
N SER A 184 -2.57 6.21 1.61
CA SER A 184 -2.79 7.33 0.70
C SER A 184 -2.09 7.22 -0.65
N LEU A 185 -1.04 6.37 -0.80
CA LEU A 185 -0.30 6.20 -2.07
C LEU A 185 -0.44 4.80 -2.65
N ILE A 186 -0.17 3.76 -1.86
CA ILE A 186 -0.25 2.36 -2.26
C ILE A 186 -1.04 1.59 -1.20
N PRO A 187 -2.39 1.68 -1.18
CA PRO A 187 -3.22 1.05 -0.17
C PRO A 187 -2.92 -0.43 0.03
N SER A 188 -2.67 -0.81 1.29
CA SER A 188 -2.32 -2.17 1.67
C SER A 188 -2.86 -2.51 3.05
N SER A 189 -3.30 -3.76 3.23
CA SER A 189 -3.66 -4.27 4.56
C SER A 189 -2.48 -4.84 5.34
N ASN A 190 -1.36 -5.12 4.67
CA ASN A 190 -0.12 -5.53 5.33
C ASN A 190 0.60 -4.28 5.87
N ARG A 191 0.59 -4.15 7.20
CA ARG A 191 1.18 -3.02 7.92
C ARG A 191 2.54 -3.34 8.54
N SER A 192 2.92 -4.61 8.59
CA SER A 192 4.13 -5.07 9.28
C SER A 192 5.35 -5.19 8.37
N GLU A 193 5.10 -5.37 7.07
CA GLU A 193 6.13 -5.65 6.08
C GLU A 193 6.15 -4.55 5.00
N ILE A 194 7.35 -4.13 4.63
CA ILE A 194 7.59 -3.07 3.66
C ILE A 194 8.32 -3.68 2.47
N PRO A 195 7.62 -4.04 1.38
CA PRO A 195 8.27 -4.51 0.16
C PRO A 195 9.30 -3.50 -0.37
N VAL A 196 10.34 -3.98 -1.06
CA VAL A 196 11.44 -3.17 -1.61
C VAL A 196 10.92 -1.92 -2.32
N ILE A 197 9.94 -2.06 -3.22
CA ILE A 197 9.40 -0.93 -3.99
C ILE A 197 8.80 0.16 -3.08
N ARG A 198 8.13 -0.22 -1.99
CA ARG A 198 7.62 0.75 -1.02
C ARG A 198 8.74 1.38 -0.20
N ALA A 199 9.78 0.62 0.15
CA ALA A 199 10.94 1.17 0.84
C ALA A 199 11.63 2.22 -0.02
N ILE A 200 11.84 1.96 -1.32
CA ILE A 200 12.38 2.91 -2.28
C ILE A 200 11.48 4.15 -2.38
N LEU A 201 10.15 3.98 -2.48
CA LEU A 201 9.21 5.12 -2.49
C LEU A 201 9.36 6.01 -1.24
N ILE A 202 9.39 5.41 -0.06
CA ILE A 202 9.56 6.13 1.20
C ILE A 202 10.90 6.87 1.22
N HIS A 203 11.95 6.22 0.76
CA HIS A 203 13.30 6.81 0.70
C HIS A 203 13.33 8.00 -0.26
N CYS A 204 12.78 7.90 -1.46
CA CYS A 204 12.66 9.02 -2.40
C CYS A 204 11.87 10.20 -1.79
N ILE A 205 10.78 9.91 -1.04
CA ILE A 205 10.02 10.95 -0.34
C ILE A 205 10.90 11.66 0.69
N MET A 206 11.61 10.92 1.54
CA MET A 206 12.45 11.46 2.61
C MET A 206 13.65 12.26 2.10
N ARG A 207 14.18 11.88 0.93
CA ARG A 207 15.29 12.60 0.29
C ARG A 207 14.87 13.81 -0.55
N GLY A 208 13.57 14.08 -0.66
CA GLY A 208 13.06 15.16 -1.50
C GLY A 208 13.12 14.87 -3.01
N GLU A 209 13.42 13.62 -3.38
CA GLU A 209 13.48 13.15 -4.77
C GLU A 209 12.10 13.20 -5.45
N ASP A 210 12.08 13.22 -6.78
CA ASP A 210 10.83 13.38 -7.53
C ASP A 210 9.96 12.12 -7.46
N VAL A 211 8.70 12.31 -7.06
CA VAL A 211 7.68 11.26 -6.93
C VAL A 211 6.35 11.80 -7.40
N ARG A 212 5.77 11.20 -8.44
CA ARG A 212 4.45 11.56 -8.96
C ARG A 212 3.36 10.75 -8.28
N ALA A 213 2.73 11.32 -7.26
CA ALA A 213 1.63 10.67 -6.56
C ALA A 213 0.43 10.38 -7.46
N GLU A 214 0.17 11.23 -8.44
CA GLU A 214 -0.90 11.07 -9.43
C GLU A 214 -0.76 9.80 -10.23
N ASP A 215 0.44 9.49 -10.74
CA ASP A 215 0.71 8.28 -11.51
C ASP A 215 0.55 7.02 -10.63
N ILE A 216 1.13 7.06 -9.44
CA ILE A 216 1.03 5.96 -8.47
C ILE A 216 -0.43 5.67 -8.09
N ILE A 217 -1.23 6.72 -7.84
CA ILE A 217 -2.64 6.59 -7.45
C ILE A 217 -3.48 6.08 -8.61
N ALA A 218 -3.31 6.65 -9.82
CA ALA A 218 -4.03 6.24 -11.01
C ALA A 218 -3.79 4.75 -11.34
N ASP A 219 -2.52 4.35 -11.42
CA ASP A 219 -2.14 2.95 -11.64
C ASP A 219 -2.68 2.02 -10.56
N LYS A 220 -2.65 2.46 -9.31
CA LYS A 220 -3.15 1.64 -8.21
C LYS A 220 -4.66 1.48 -8.26
N ILE A 221 -5.43 2.50 -8.66
CA ILE A 221 -6.88 2.40 -8.89
C ILE A 221 -7.15 1.37 -10.00
N VAL A 222 -6.44 1.44 -11.12
CA VAL A 222 -6.56 0.48 -12.23
C VAL A 222 -6.29 -0.94 -11.75
N ARG A 223 -5.17 -1.17 -11.05
CA ARG A 223 -4.82 -2.52 -10.52
C ARG A 223 -5.85 -3.05 -9.52
N ILE A 224 -6.44 -2.21 -8.69
CA ILE A 224 -7.53 -2.61 -7.78
C ILE A 224 -8.77 -3.00 -8.58
N ALA A 225 -9.14 -2.24 -9.62
CA ALA A 225 -10.29 -2.53 -10.47
C ALA A 225 -10.09 -3.85 -11.23
N GLN A 226 -8.93 -4.06 -11.87
CA GLN A 226 -8.59 -5.31 -12.58
C GLN A 226 -8.58 -6.53 -11.64
N GLY A 227 -8.01 -6.39 -10.44
CA GLY A 227 -7.97 -7.45 -9.42
C GLY A 227 -9.23 -7.54 -8.54
N ILE A 228 -10.37 -6.99 -8.97
CA ILE A 228 -11.57 -6.88 -8.13
C ILE A 228 -12.14 -8.23 -7.68
N LYS A 229 -11.97 -9.27 -8.47
CA LYS A 229 -12.39 -10.65 -8.16
C LYS A 229 -11.53 -11.32 -7.09
N GLU A 230 -10.31 -10.83 -6.88
CA GLU A 230 -9.36 -11.34 -5.90
C GLU A 230 -9.66 -10.85 -4.48
N LYS A 231 -8.88 -11.30 -3.48
CA LYS A 231 -8.96 -10.84 -2.09
C LYS A 231 -8.37 -9.44 -1.88
N CYS A 232 -8.64 -8.49 -2.79
CA CYS A 232 -8.19 -7.11 -2.66
C CYS A 232 -9.17 -6.27 -1.82
N LYS A 233 -8.68 -5.21 -1.22
CA LYS A 233 -9.47 -4.15 -0.60
C LYS A 233 -9.48 -2.94 -1.52
N LEU A 234 -10.57 -2.17 -1.49
CA LEU A 234 -10.68 -0.92 -2.23
C LEU A 234 -9.91 0.19 -1.52
N GLY A 235 -9.29 1.09 -2.27
CA GLY A 235 -8.51 2.19 -1.74
C GLY A 235 -9.10 3.56 -2.07
N PHE A 236 -8.44 4.62 -1.62
CA PHE A 236 -8.63 6.01 -2.03
C PHE A 236 -10.03 6.62 -1.86
N PRO A 237 -10.80 6.33 -0.80
CA PRO A 237 -12.16 6.86 -0.68
C PRO A 237 -12.21 8.39 -0.70
N SER A 238 -11.28 9.10 -0.06
CA SER A 238 -11.26 10.56 -0.05
C SER A 238 -10.87 11.15 -1.41
N THR A 239 -9.92 10.54 -2.08
CA THR A 239 -9.48 10.94 -3.43
C THR A 239 -10.62 10.72 -4.43
N ILE A 240 -11.24 9.53 -4.45
CA ILE A 240 -12.39 9.23 -5.31
C ILE A 240 -13.56 10.17 -5.03
N PHE A 241 -13.85 10.47 -3.75
CA PHE A 241 -14.89 11.45 -3.39
C PHE A 241 -14.62 12.82 -4.02
N LYS A 242 -13.37 13.29 -4.02
CA LYS A 242 -13.02 14.59 -4.63
C LYS A 242 -13.17 14.55 -6.16
N LEU A 243 -12.74 13.46 -6.81
CA LEU A 243 -12.95 13.24 -8.24
C LEU A 243 -14.44 13.21 -8.61
N CYS A 244 -15.26 12.48 -7.86
CA CYS A 244 -16.72 12.44 -8.06
C CYS A 244 -17.37 13.83 -7.87
N LYS A 245 -16.90 14.60 -6.88
CA LYS A 245 -17.39 15.94 -6.66
C LYS A 245 -17.05 16.87 -7.83
N GLU A 246 -15.85 16.80 -8.35
CA GLU A 246 -15.40 17.58 -9.52
C GLU A 246 -16.17 17.19 -10.77
N ALA A 247 -16.43 15.92 -10.98
CA ALA A 247 -17.25 15.41 -12.09
C ALA A 247 -18.76 15.74 -11.97
N GLY A 248 -19.19 16.41 -10.92
CA GLY A 248 -20.58 16.79 -10.71
C GLY A 248 -21.50 15.62 -10.31
N VAL A 249 -20.95 14.57 -9.71
CA VAL A 249 -21.75 13.47 -9.14
C VAL A 249 -22.68 14.01 -8.04
N PRO A 250 -23.97 13.60 -8.01
CA PRO A 250 -24.93 14.09 -7.03
C PRO A 250 -24.67 13.50 -5.62
N ILE A 251 -23.63 14.01 -4.94
CA ILE A 251 -23.16 13.52 -3.63
C ILE A 251 -24.28 13.50 -2.56
N ARG A 252 -25.30 14.35 -2.72
CA ARG A 252 -26.44 14.41 -1.77
C ARG A 252 -27.21 13.10 -1.68
N GLU A 253 -27.26 12.30 -2.75
CA GLU A 253 -27.94 11.01 -2.80
C GLU A 253 -27.28 9.96 -1.89
N PHE A 254 -26.00 10.14 -1.56
CA PHE A 254 -25.26 9.27 -0.66
C PHE A 254 -25.34 9.64 0.82
N ARG A 255 -26.11 10.67 1.21
CA ARG A 255 -26.14 11.15 2.61
C ARG A 255 -26.62 10.11 3.62
N LYS A 256 -27.58 9.28 3.22
CA LYS A 256 -28.22 8.26 4.09
C LYS A 256 -27.50 6.91 4.06
N THR A 257 -26.44 6.76 3.28
CA THR A 257 -25.73 5.50 3.14
C THR A 257 -24.68 5.31 4.25
N ARG A 258 -24.22 4.07 4.43
CA ARG A 258 -23.16 3.75 5.38
C ARG A 258 -21.89 4.55 5.09
N LYS A 259 -21.25 5.07 6.13
CA LYS A 259 -20.05 5.90 6.02
C LYS A 259 -18.80 5.12 6.37
N ILE A 260 -17.72 5.44 5.67
CA ILE A 260 -16.35 5.07 6.00
C ILE A 260 -15.79 6.25 6.79
N GLN A 261 -15.22 5.95 7.96
CA GLN A 261 -14.45 6.93 8.73
C GLN A 261 -13.00 6.93 8.23
N ALA A 262 -12.36 8.10 8.24
CA ALA A 262 -10.93 8.19 8.00
C ALA A 262 -10.16 7.35 9.05
N GLU A 263 -8.99 6.86 8.65
CA GLU A 263 -8.12 6.14 9.58
C GLU A 263 -7.57 7.09 10.65
N LYS A 264 -7.12 6.52 11.77
CA LYS A 264 -6.50 7.30 12.85
C LYS A 264 -5.34 8.15 12.32
N PRO A 265 -5.20 9.39 12.79
CA PRO A 265 -4.15 10.29 12.31
C PRO A 265 -2.75 9.74 12.58
N ILE A 266 -1.82 10.09 11.71
CA ILE A 266 -0.39 9.93 11.94
C ILE A 266 0.03 11.09 12.82
N THR A 267 0.46 10.78 14.04
CA THR A 267 0.94 11.74 15.05
C THR A 267 2.37 11.40 15.43
N ALA A 268 3.12 12.33 16.02
CA ALA A 268 4.47 12.09 16.54
C ALA A 268 4.51 10.85 17.44
N LYS A 269 3.60 10.74 18.39
CA LYS A 269 3.47 9.56 19.27
C LYS A 269 3.30 8.26 18.49
N ARG A 270 2.56 8.25 17.37
CA ARG A 270 2.39 7.06 16.53
C ARG A 270 3.63 6.75 15.71
N MET A 271 4.38 7.75 15.30
CA MET A 271 5.66 7.60 14.61
C MET A 271 6.74 7.03 15.53
N GLU A 272 6.79 7.50 16.77
CA GLU A 272 7.76 7.08 17.80
C GLU A 272 7.41 5.74 18.45
N SER A 273 6.13 5.32 18.42
CA SER A 273 5.67 4.10 19.08
C SER A 273 6.37 2.87 18.52
N THR A 274 7.45 2.48 19.16
CA THR A 274 8.12 1.20 19.00
C THR A 274 7.67 0.26 20.12
N ARG A 275 6.95 -0.80 19.75
CA ARG A 275 7.08 -2.05 20.52
C ARG A 275 8.36 -2.69 19.99
N LEU A 276 9.49 -2.39 20.62
CA LEU A 276 10.75 -3.10 20.35
C LEU A 276 10.46 -4.60 20.48
N PRO A 277 10.78 -5.43 19.50
CA PRO A 277 10.68 -6.87 19.64
C PRO A 277 11.57 -7.30 20.81
N ARG A 278 11.11 -8.26 21.59
CA ARG A 278 11.91 -8.89 22.64
C ARG A 278 13.32 -9.33 22.18
N LEU A 279 13.50 -9.56 20.87
CA LEU A 279 14.78 -9.93 20.26
C LEU A 279 15.80 -8.77 20.19
N VAL A 280 15.37 -7.52 19.98
CA VAL A 280 16.28 -6.36 19.98
C VAL A 280 16.66 -6.01 21.43
N GLN A 281 15.72 -6.16 22.36
CA GLN A 281 16.02 -6.04 23.79
C GLN A 281 17.01 -7.12 24.27
N ARG A 282 16.90 -8.36 23.77
CA ARG A 282 17.88 -9.42 24.07
C ARG A 282 19.26 -9.10 23.49
N ARG A 283 19.36 -8.65 22.24
CA ARG A 283 20.66 -8.27 21.66
C ARG A 283 21.30 -7.06 22.32
N GLN A 284 20.50 -6.11 22.80
CA GLN A 284 21.03 -4.99 23.60
C GLN A 284 21.51 -5.47 24.99
N GLN A 285 20.78 -6.40 25.62
CA GLN A 285 21.21 -7.04 26.86
C GLN A 285 22.44 -7.95 26.66
N GLU A 286 22.48 -8.74 25.56
CA GLU A 286 23.65 -9.57 25.23
C GLU A 286 24.91 -8.74 24.95
N ASN A 287 24.78 -7.57 24.32
CA ASN A 287 25.91 -6.66 24.10
C ASN A 287 26.33 -5.87 25.38
N GLU A 288 25.38 -5.62 26.31
CA GLU A 288 25.69 -5.01 27.62
C GLU A 288 26.31 -6.02 28.57
N GLU A 289 25.98 -7.34 28.44
CA GLU A 289 26.59 -8.43 29.21
C GLU A 289 27.99 -8.82 28.69
N GLU A 290 28.33 -8.58 27.41
CA GLU A 290 29.66 -8.80 26.84
C GLU A 290 30.68 -7.70 27.23
N ASP A 291 30.24 -6.54 27.67
CA ASP A 291 31.11 -5.42 28.13
C ASP A 291 31.38 -5.44 29.64
N GLU A 292 30.85 -6.39 30.42
CA GLU A 292 31.23 -6.57 31.83
C GLU A 292 32.54 -7.35 31.96
N PRO A 293 33.54 -6.84 32.71
CA PRO A 293 34.82 -7.52 32.88
C PRO A 293 34.63 -8.83 33.67
N MET A 294 35.09 -9.92 33.07
CA MET A 294 35.05 -11.27 33.62
C MET A 294 35.59 -11.34 35.07
N PRO A 295 34.87 -11.91 36.02
CA PRO A 295 35.44 -12.23 37.33
C PRO A 295 36.48 -13.35 37.20
N GLN A 296 37.62 -13.13 37.85
CA GLN A 296 38.74 -14.08 37.86
C GLN A 296 38.29 -15.44 38.45
N ALA A 297 38.57 -16.51 37.70
CA ALA A 297 38.23 -17.87 38.07
C ALA A 297 39.08 -18.33 39.25
N GLU A 298 38.46 -18.75 40.34
CA GLU A 298 39.05 -19.66 41.34
C GLU A 298 38.97 -21.11 40.85
N GLU A 299 40.12 -21.78 40.88
CA GLU A 299 40.25 -23.21 40.57
C GLU A 299 39.56 -24.08 41.59
N GLY A 300 38.75 -25.05 41.18
CA GLY A 300 38.16 -26.03 42.09
C GLY A 300 37.43 -27.17 41.41
N ASN A 301 38.15 -28.25 41.20
CA ASN A 301 37.80 -29.68 41.18
C ASN A 301 36.58 -30.26 40.45
N GLU A 302 36.95 -31.29 39.70
CA GLU A 302 36.18 -32.31 38.97
C GLU A 302 35.15 -33.04 39.80
N GLU A 303 34.02 -33.41 39.17
CA GLU A 303 33.52 -34.81 39.15
C GLU A 303 32.38 -34.96 38.11
N GLY A 304 32.46 -36.06 37.34
CA GLY A 304 31.67 -36.34 36.16
C GLY A 304 30.22 -36.80 36.47
N ASN A 305 29.39 -36.72 35.47
CA ASN A 305 28.30 -37.68 35.26
C ASN A 305 27.87 -37.76 33.77
N GLU A 306 27.77 -38.99 33.30
CA GLU A 306 27.39 -39.39 31.95
C GLU A 306 25.87 -39.32 31.73
N GLY A 307 25.47 -39.03 30.49
CA GLY A 307 24.37 -39.72 29.81
C GLY A 307 23.03 -39.02 29.75
N GLN A 308 22.63 -38.62 28.58
CA GLN A 308 21.47 -39.14 27.82
C GLN A 308 21.17 -38.30 26.59
N THR A 309 21.30 -38.96 25.45
CA THR A 309 20.84 -38.48 24.13
C THR A 309 19.33 -38.62 24.05
N HIS A 310 18.64 -37.58 23.58
CA HIS A 310 17.28 -37.67 23.10
C HIS A 310 17.20 -37.14 21.66
N ASP A 311 16.92 -38.09 20.76
CA ASP A 311 16.49 -37.86 19.38
C ASP A 311 15.16 -37.09 19.35
N TYR A 312 15.07 -36.05 18.53
CA TYR A 312 13.81 -35.47 18.12
C TYR A 312 13.63 -35.58 16.59
N ASP A 313 12.62 -36.36 16.25
CA ASP A 313 12.06 -36.58 14.91
C ASP A 313 11.62 -35.28 14.24
N TYR A 314 12.09 -35.10 12.98
CA TYR A 314 11.62 -34.06 12.07
C TYR A 314 10.39 -34.56 11.32
N HIS A 315 9.22 -34.00 11.61
CA HIS A 315 8.03 -34.17 10.78
C HIS A 315 8.08 -33.30 9.52
N HIS A 316 7.94 -33.97 8.39
CA HIS A 316 7.73 -33.43 7.04
C HIS A 316 6.54 -32.46 6.97
N GLN A 317 6.75 -31.31 6.31
CA GLN A 317 5.68 -30.49 5.75
C GLN A 317 5.68 -30.59 4.21
N PRO A 318 4.51 -30.57 3.54
CA PRO A 318 4.41 -30.81 2.12
C PRO A 318 4.80 -29.59 1.27
N GLU A 319 5.54 -29.90 0.19
CA GLU A 319 5.88 -28.97 -0.89
C GLU A 319 4.65 -28.51 -1.66
N TYR A 320 4.53 -27.19 -1.86
CA TYR A 320 3.62 -26.62 -2.85
C TYR A 320 4.40 -26.37 -4.15
N GLU A 321 4.09 -27.15 -5.18
CA GLU A 321 4.55 -26.93 -6.55
C GLU A 321 4.01 -25.61 -7.11
N GLN A 322 4.89 -24.80 -7.66
CA GLN A 322 4.53 -23.63 -8.46
C GLN A 322 4.60 -24.03 -9.95
N PRO A 323 3.63 -23.64 -10.79
CA PRO A 323 3.67 -23.89 -12.22
C PRO A 323 4.76 -23.03 -12.89
N GLN A 324 5.57 -23.68 -13.70
CA GLN A 324 6.59 -23.06 -14.56
C GLN A 324 5.93 -22.44 -15.81
N PRO A 325 6.45 -21.32 -16.34
CA PRO A 325 5.98 -20.80 -17.62
C PRO A 325 6.63 -21.58 -18.77
N ASP A 326 5.78 -22.08 -19.67
CA ASP A 326 6.18 -22.72 -20.92
C ASP A 326 6.81 -21.69 -21.87
N PHE A 327 8.06 -21.92 -22.26
CA PHE A 327 8.70 -21.24 -23.38
C PHE A 327 8.44 -22.08 -24.64
N GLU A 328 7.46 -21.72 -25.44
CA GLU A 328 7.35 -22.23 -26.80
C GLU A 328 8.33 -21.48 -27.72
N HIS A 329 9.28 -22.24 -28.28
CA HIS A 329 10.04 -21.85 -29.44
C HIS A 329 9.20 -22.05 -30.70
N HIS A 330 9.01 -21.00 -31.47
CA HIS A 330 8.63 -21.13 -32.88
C HIS A 330 9.78 -20.71 -33.79
N PRO A 331 9.92 -21.43 -34.96
CA PRO A 331 11.04 -21.32 -35.90
C PRO A 331 11.07 -20.01 -36.72
#